data_1667c55142e1756f3f2a1064a71906ab
#
_entry.id   1667c55142e1756f3f2a1064a71906ab
#
_cell.length_a   1.000
_cell.length_b   1.000
_cell.length_c   1.000
_cell.angle_alpha   90.00
_cell.angle_beta   90.00
_cell.angle_gamma   90.00
#
_symmetry.space_group_name_H-M   'P 1'
#
loop_
_entity.id
_entity.type
_entity.pdbx_description
1 polymer ?
#
loop_
_entity_poly.entity_id
_entity_poly.type
_entity_poly.pdbx_seq_one_letter_code
_entity_poly.pdbx_strand_id
1 'polypeptide(L)'
;VMESLGHRKAEMVNMINNGNGQVRLEFLIPARGLIGYRTHFLTITHGYGMMNHAFDSYAPYHGAEIGGRHEGVLISSETGTATTYGILSVEDRGTLFVEPGTEVYEGMIVGEHNRDNDIIVNICKEKSLTNMRSATKEETVKMKASRIMSLEQALEYLNDDEYCEITPRSIRLRKKLLNKSDRARYEKQRKMAANPQS
;
A
#
# COMPACT_ATOMS: atom_id res chain seq x y z
N VAL A 1 4.75 16.44 -12.52
CA VAL A 1 6.12 15.93 -12.23
C VAL A 1 6.77 16.74 -11.11
N MET A 2 6.87 18.07 -11.22
CA MET A 2 7.55 18.89 -10.21
C MET A 2 6.93 18.74 -8.81
N GLU A 3 5.62 18.82 -8.71
CA GLU A 3 4.88 18.65 -7.47
C GLU A 3 5.09 17.25 -6.85
N SER A 4 4.96 16.19 -7.66
CA SER A 4 5.13 14.80 -7.20
C SER A 4 6.56 14.50 -6.74
N LEU A 5 7.57 15.12 -7.34
CA LEU A 5 8.97 15.02 -6.89
C LEU A 5 9.22 15.88 -5.63
N GLY A 6 8.57 17.04 -5.50
CA GLY A 6 8.64 17.86 -4.29
C GLY A 6 8.17 17.14 -3.04
N HIS A 7 7.07 16.38 -3.10
CA HIS A 7 6.61 15.52 -2.01
C HIS A 7 7.62 14.43 -1.63
N ARG A 8 8.49 14.04 -2.56
CA ARG A 8 9.57 13.06 -2.35
C ARG A 8 10.92 13.70 -1.97
N LYS A 9 10.89 14.97 -1.55
CA LYS A 9 12.08 15.74 -1.14
C LYS A 9 13.13 15.90 -2.25
N ALA A 10 12.66 15.99 -3.50
CA ALA A 10 13.53 16.33 -4.62
C ALA A 10 13.75 17.85 -4.69
N GLU A 11 14.98 18.24 -4.89
CA GLU A 11 15.40 19.63 -5.15
C GLU A 11 15.68 19.79 -6.64
N MET A 12 15.02 20.74 -7.29
CA MET A 12 15.25 21.02 -8.69
C MET A 12 16.58 21.79 -8.87
N VAL A 13 17.48 21.19 -9.64
CA VAL A 13 18.79 21.77 -9.93
C VAL A 13 18.75 22.57 -11.21
N ASN A 14 18.08 22.06 -12.24
CA ASN A 14 18.08 22.69 -13.56
C ASN A 14 16.80 22.39 -14.34
N MET A 15 16.44 23.32 -15.26
CA MET A 15 15.33 23.16 -16.18
C MET A 15 15.72 23.73 -17.56
N ILE A 16 15.75 22.87 -18.54
CA ILE A 16 16.11 23.24 -19.91
C ILE A 16 14.92 22.98 -20.83
N ASN A 17 14.43 24.02 -21.48
CA ASN A 17 13.41 23.93 -22.53
C ASN A 17 14.09 23.96 -23.89
N ASN A 18 14.01 22.84 -24.60
CA ASN A 18 14.66 22.70 -25.93
C ASN A 18 13.87 23.35 -27.08
N GLY A 19 12.74 24.01 -26.82
CA GLY A 19 11.93 24.71 -27.83
C GLY A 19 11.14 23.81 -28.79
N ASN A 20 11.32 22.49 -28.74
CA ASN A 20 10.65 21.51 -29.59
C ASN A 20 9.53 20.73 -28.82
N GLY A 21 9.00 21.32 -27.77
CA GLY A 21 7.99 20.68 -26.89
C GLY A 21 8.56 19.72 -25.83
N GLN A 22 9.88 19.60 -25.75
CA GLN A 22 10.56 18.80 -24.75
C GLN A 22 11.21 19.68 -23.68
N VAL A 23 10.96 19.33 -22.42
CA VAL A 23 11.56 19.97 -21.25
C VAL A 23 12.40 18.94 -20.50
N ARG A 24 13.67 19.24 -20.28
CA ARG A 24 14.58 18.47 -19.43
C ARG A 24 14.60 19.07 -18.03
N LEU A 25 14.31 18.24 -17.05
CA LEU A 25 14.33 18.59 -15.64
C LEU A 25 15.42 17.78 -14.94
N GLU A 26 16.24 18.44 -14.14
CA GLU A 26 17.30 17.80 -13.35
C GLU A 26 17.01 18.03 -11.87
N PHE A 27 17.01 16.94 -11.09
CA PHE A 27 16.72 16.96 -9.66
C PHE A 27 17.78 16.23 -8.88
N LEU A 28 18.09 16.70 -7.69
CA LEU A 28 18.72 15.95 -6.62
C LEU A 28 17.62 15.36 -5.73
N ILE A 29 17.65 14.03 -5.53
CA ILE A 29 16.62 13.34 -4.76
C ILE A 29 17.26 12.23 -3.91
N PRO A 30 16.84 12.03 -2.66
CA PRO A 30 17.24 10.88 -1.89
C PRO A 30 16.87 9.58 -2.60
N ALA A 31 17.78 8.60 -2.64
CA ALA A 31 17.57 7.34 -3.38
C ALA A 31 16.26 6.64 -3.00
N ARG A 32 15.84 6.70 -1.73
CA ARG A 32 14.56 6.18 -1.26
C ARG A 32 13.34 6.87 -1.87
N GLY A 33 13.45 8.14 -2.28
CA GLY A 33 12.38 8.88 -2.98
C GLY A 33 12.14 8.41 -4.40
N LEU A 34 13.08 7.65 -5.00
CA LEU A 34 12.92 7.05 -6.32
C LEU A 34 12.24 5.68 -6.30
N ILE A 35 12.12 5.05 -5.11
CA ILE A 35 11.45 3.75 -5.00
C ILE A 35 9.99 3.91 -5.47
N GLY A 36 9.58 3.05 -6.43
CA GLY A 36 8.23 3.07 -7.03
C GLY A 36 7.90 4.28 -7.93
N TYR A 37 8.71 5.33 -7.92
CA TYR A 37 8.40 6.57 -8.65
C TYR A 37 8.27 6.37 -10.17
N ARG A 38 9.00 5.42 -10.75
CA ARG A 38 8.98 5.15 -12.20
C ARG A 38 7.58 4.88 -12.73
N THR A 39 6.80 4.06 -12.04
CA THR A 39 5.43 3.73 -12.45
C THR A 39 4.52 4.96 -12.39
N HIS A 40 4.62 5.72 -11.30
CA HIS A 40 3.90 6.98 -11.14
C HIS A 40 4.28 7.99 -12.22
N PHE A 41 5.58 8.16 -12.49
CA PHE A 41 6.10 9.04 -13.52
C PHE A 41 5.56 8.71 -14.93
N LEU A 42 5.55 7.43 -15.30
CA LEU A 42 4.98 6.99 -16.58
C LEU A 42 3.48 7.29 -16.67
N THR A 43 2.74 7.14 -15.56
CA THR A 43 1.32 7.47 -15.51
C THR A 43 1.07 8.96 -15.72
N ILE A 44 1.75 9.85 -14.98
CA ILE A 44 1.55 11.31 -15.08
C ILE A 44 2.08 11.91 -16.39
N THR A 45 2.99 11.22 -17.06
CA THR A 45 3.51 11.61 -18.38
C THR A 45 2.83 10.87 -19.54
N HIS A 46 1.77 10.11 -19.27
CA HIS A 46 1.07 9.28 -20.27
C HIS A 46 2.00 8.37 -21.08
N GLY A 47 3.09 7.90 -20.47
CA GLY A 47 4.11 7.06 -21.10
C GLY A 47 5.15 7.79 -21.95
N TYR A 48 5.02 9.10 -22.16
CA TYR A 48 5.96 9.86 -22.99
C TYR A 48 7.23 10.30 -22.27
N GLY A 49 7.23 10.27 -20.92
CA GLY A 49 8.38 10.71 -20.13
C GLY A 49 9.54 9.71 -20.17
N MET A 50 10.75 10.22 -20.28
CA MET A 50 11.98 9.45 -20.07
C MET A 50 12.59 9.83 -18.73
N MET A 51 12.93 8.84 -17.91
CA MET A 51 13.55 9.04 -16.61
C MET A 51 14.83 8.24 -16.52
N ASN A 52 15.91 8.92 -16.17
CA ASN A 52 17.20 8.32 -15.87
C ASN A 52 17.67 8.85 -14.52
N HIS A 53 18.46 8.05 -13.80
CA HIS A 53 19.08 8.47 -12.56
C HIS A 53 20.51 7.95 -12.49
N ALA A 54 21.35 8.69 -11.78
CA ALA A 54 22.74 8.34 -11.51
C ALA A 54 23.05 8.71 -10.05
N PHE A 55 24.04 8.03 -9.49
CA PHE A 55 24.55 8.41 -8.18
C PHE A 55 25.25 9.78 -8.27
N ASP A 56 24.95 10.66 -7.35
CA ASP A 56 25.60 11.97 -7.22
C ASP A 56 26.55 11.98 -6.02
N SER A 57 26.03 11.95 -4.82
CA SER A 57 26.80 12.07 -3.59
C SER A 57 26.10 11.44 -2.40
N TYR A 58 26.81 11.31 -1.27
CA TYR A 58 26.23 11.01 0.03
C TYR A 58 25.91 12.33 0.75
N ALA A 59 24.70 12.42 1.28
CA ALA A 59 24.25 13.58 2.06
C ALA A 59 23.73 13.14 3.44
N PRO A 60 23.65 14.04 4.44
CA PRO A 60 23.07 13.74 5.73
C PRO A 60 21.62 13.23 5.58
N TYR A 61 21.25 12.27 6.43
CA TYR A 61 19.89 11.76 6.47
C TYR A 61 18.94 12.79 7.08
N HIS A 62 18.02 13.31 6.30
CA HIS A 62 17.08 14.35 6.73
C HIS A 62 15.89 13.85 7.56
N GLY A 63 15.84 12.58 7.93
CA GLY A 63 14.82 12.03 8.84
C GLY A 63 13.36 12.15 8.40
N ALA A 64 13.08 12.86 7.33
CA ALA A 64 11.73 13.09 6.87
C ALA A 64 11.13 11.84 6.20
N GLU A 65 9.89 11.56 6.50
CA GLU A 65 9.11 10.58 5.75
C GLU A 65 9.02 11.02 4.29
N ILE A 66 9.45 10.14 3.39
CA ILE A 66 9.37 10.36 1.95
C ILE A 66 8.34 9.40 1.39
N GLY A 67 7.24 9.93 0.89
CA GLY A 67 6.27 9.16 0.13
C GLY A 67 5.52 8.11 0.94
N GLY A 68 5.12 8.39 2.17
CA GLY A 68 4.22 7.51 2.92
C GLY A 68 2.82 7.47 2.28
N ARG A 69 2.14 6.34 2.37
CA ARG A 69 0.72 6.29 2.01
C ARG A 69 -0.10 7.06 3.08
N HIS A 70 -1.18 7.68 2.65
CA HIS A 70 -2.12 8.36 3.55
C HIS A 70 -3.26 7.43 3.97
N GLU A 71 -3.59 6.46 3.13
CA GLU A 71 -4.67 5.49 3.37
C GLU A 71 -4.22 4.43 4.37
N GLY A 72 -5.18 3.97 5.19
CA GLY A 72 -4.99 2.84 6.09
C GLY A 72 -4.99 1.50 5.35
N VAL A 73 -4.87 0.41 6.11
CA VAL A 73 -4.87 -0.95 5.57
C VAL A 73 -6.00 -1.79 6.11
N LEU A 74 -6.39 -2.77 5.31
CA LEU A 74 -7.24 -3.89 5.69
C LEU A 74 -6.33 -5.01 6.22
N ILE A 75 -6.50 -5.37 7.51
CA ILE A 75 -5.65 -6.36 8.19
C ILE A 75 -6.48 -7.61 8.45
N SER A 76 -5.97 -8.79 8.08
CA SER A 76 -6.64 -10.06 8.40
C SER A 76 -6.72 -10.30 9.90
N SER A 77 -7.91 -10.68 10.37
CA SER A 77 -8.17 -11.04 11.77
C SER A 77 -7.79 -12.48 12.12
N GLU A 78 -7.68 -13.34 11.11
CA GLU A 78 -7.56 -14.79 11.28
C GLU A 78 -6.58 -15.39 10.28
N THR A 79 -6.09 -16.58 10.64
CA THR A 79 -5.32 -17.44 9.75
C THR A 79 -6.26 -18.43 9.06
N GLY A 80 -6.20 -18.51 7.74
CA GLY A 80 -7.05 -19.41 6.95
C GLY A 80 -6.98 -19.08 5.46
N THR A 81 -8.00 -19.52 4.73
CA THR A 81 -8.12 -19.28 3.28
C THR A 81 -9.13 -18.17 3.02
N ALA A 82 -8.78 -17.20 2.21
CA ALA A 82 -9.70 -16.13 1.79
C ALA A 82 -10.87 -16.73 1.00
N THR A 83 -12.10 -16.45 1.43
CA THR A 83 -13.31 -16.93 0.77
C THR A 83 -13.91 -15.85 -0.12
N THR A 84 -14.65 -16.25 -1.16
CA THR A 84 -15.41 -15.31 -2.00
C THR A 84 -16.36 -14.46 -1.14
N TYR A 85 -17.05 -15.08 -0.18
CA TYR A 85 -17.99 -14.40 0.70
C TYR A 85 -17.28 -13.40 1.62
N GLY A 86 -16.14 -13.80 2.20
CA GLY A 86 -15.32 -12.93 3.04
C GLY A 86 -14.83 -11.70 2.26
N ILE A 87 -14.31 -11.89 1.04
CA ILE A 87 -13.87 -10.83 0.15
C ILE A 87 -15.00 -9.86 -0.19
N LEU A 88 -16.14 -10.35 -0.65
CA LEU A 88 -17.31 -9.53 -0.98
C LEU A 88 -17.81 -8.71 0.21
N SER A 89 -17.69 -9.23 1.44
CA SER A 89 -18.11 -8.52 2.64
C SER A 89 -17.25 -7.29 2.99
N VAL A 90 -16.06 -7.18 2.38
CA VAL A 90 -15.09 -6.11 2.68
C VAL A 90 -14.69 -5.27 1.45
N GLU A 91 -15.06 -5.66 0.24
CA GLU A 91 -14.64 -4.97 -1.00
C GLU A 91 -15.12 -3.51 -1.11
N ASP A 92 -16.18 -3.14 -0.39
CA ASP A 92 -16.66 -1.75 -0.31
C ASP A 92 -15.81 -0.88 0.62
N ARG A 93 -14.99 -1.49 1.46
CA ARG A 93 -14.11 -0.80 2.41
C ARG A 93 -12.77 -0.41 1.82
N GLY A 94 -12.39 -1.02 0.68
CA GLY A 94 -11.10 -0.74 0.08
C GLY A 94 -10.77 -1.60 -1.13
N THR A 95 -9.52 -1.51 -1.55
CA THR A 95 -8.97 -2.31 -2.66
C THR A 95 -8.21 -3.51 -2.11
N LEU A 96 -8.61 -4.71 -2.48
CA LEU A 96 -7.97 -5.94 -1.99
C LEU A 96 -6.72 -6.28 -2.77
N PHE A 97 -5.75 -6.93 -2.10
CA PHE A 97 -4.48 -7.42 -2.65
C PHE A 97 -4.46 -8.93 -2.81
N VAL A 98 -5.50 -9.60 -2.35
CA VAL A 98 -5.63 -11.05 -2.34
C VAL A 98 -6.86 -11.50 -3.11
N GLU A 99 -6.77 -12.69 -3.69
CA GLU A 99 -7.86 -13.34 -4.43
C GLU A 99 -8.50 -14.46 -3.59
N PRO A 100 -9.72 -14.91 -3.92
CA PRO A 100 -10.31 -16.09 -3.30
C PRO A 100 -9.37 -17.30 -3.42
N GLY A 101 -9.27 -18.09 -2.35
CA GLY A 101 -8.36 -19.23 -2.28
C GLY A 101 -6.94 -18.89 -1.81
N THR A 102 -6.61 -17.61 -1.61
CA THR A 102 -5.31 -17.20 -1.07
C THR A 102 -5.23 -17.55 0.43
N GLU A 103 -4.12 -18.17 0.83
CA GLU A 103 -3.82 -18.39 2.25
C GLU A 103 -3.39 -17.08 2.90
N VAL A 104 -4.03 -16.75 4.00
CA VAL A 104 -3.76 -15.54 4.79
C VAL A 104 -3.56 -15.90 6.27
N TYR A 105 -2.97 -14.98 7.02
CA TYR A 105 -2.73 -15.17 8.45
C TYR A 105 -3.07 -13.89 9.23
N GLU A 106 -3.27 -14.02 10.54
CA GLU A 106 -3.53 -12.87 11.41
C GLU A 106 -2.42 -11.83 11.30
N GLY A 107 -2.79 -10.57 11.08
CA GLY A 107 -1.83 -9.48 10.91
C GLY A 107 -1.30 -9.28 9.49
N MET A 108 -1.67 -10.15 8.53
CA MET A 108 -1.39 -9.94 7.11
C MET A 108 -2.22 -8.78 6.57
N ILE A 109 -1.59 -7.92 5.77
CA ILE A 109 -2.27 -6.83 5.06
C ILE A 109 -2.90 -7.42 3.79
N VAL A 110 -4.22 -7.36 3.70
CA VAL A 110 -5.01 -7.98 2.64
C VAL A 110 -5.62 -6.96 1.68
N GLY A 111 -5.45 -5.68 1.97
CA GLY A 111 -5.94 -4.60 1.11
C GLY A 111 -5.61 -3.21 1.66
N GLU A 112 -5.91 -2.22 0.84
CA GLU A 112 -5.86 -0.80 1.14
C GLU A 112 -7.25 -0.32 1.59
N HIS A 113 -7.31 0.42 2.67
CA HIS A 113 -8.56 0.98 3.17
C HIS A 113 -8.87 2.30 2.45
N ASN A 114 -10.15 2.61 2.23
CA ASN A 114 -10.57 3.87 1.61
C ASN A 114 -10.44 5.10 2.55
N ARG A 115 -9.99 4.89 3.79
CA ARG A 115 -9.78 5.92 4.80
C ARG A 115 -8.37 5.84 5.35
N ASP A 116 -7.96 6.83 6.10
CA ASP A 116 -6.63 6.99 6.70
C ASP A 116 -6.34 6.05 7.88
N ASN A 117 -7.33 5.30 8.38
CA ASN A 117 -7.19 4.41 9.52
C ASN A 117 -7.14 2.93 9.12
N ASP A 118 -6.33 2.16 9.83
CA ASP A 118 -6.28 0.71 9.71
C ASP A 118 -7.53 0.05 10.28
N ILE A 119 -8.06 -0.95 9.60
CA ILE A 119 -9.15 -1.77 10.11
C ILE A 119 -8.85 -3.27 10.02
N ILE A 120 -9.41 -4.00 10.97
CA ILE A 120 -9.30 -5.46 11.01
C ILE A 120 -10.52 -6.06 10.35
N VAL A 121 -10.30 -6.98 9.42
CA VAL A 121 -11.34 -7.62 8.61
C VAL A 121 -11.21 -9.13 8.62
N ASN A 122 -12.32 -9.84 8.55
CA ASN A 122 -12.34 -11.30 8.39
C ASN A 122 -12.66 -11.66 6.93
N ILE A 123 -11.63 -12.02 6.17
CA ILE A 123 -11.79 -12.47 4.77
C ILE A 123 -11.87 -13.99 4.63
N CYS A 124 -11.70 -14.74 5.75
CA CYS A 124 -11.86 -16.19 5.78
C CYS A 124 -13.30 -16.60 6.09
N LYS A 125 -14.20 -15.62 6.30
CA LYS A 125 -15.57 -15.87 6.70
C LYS A 125 -16.33 -16.64 5.62
N GLU A 126 -16.95 -17.75 6.00
CA GLU A 126 -17.84 -18.52 5.14
C GLU A 126 -19.28 -18.02 5.23
N LYS A 127 -20.05 -18.26 4.18
CA LYS A 127 -21.49 -18.00 4.18
C LYS A 127 -22.18 -19.01 5.10
N SER A 128 -22.85 -18.54 6.13
CA SER A 128 -23.71 -19.42 6.97
C SER A 128 -24.82 -20.03 6.10
N LEU A 129 -24.97 -21.33 6.18
CA LEU A 129 -26.08 -22.04 5.54
C LEU A 129 -27.38 -21.58 6.20
N THR A 130 -28.13 -20.69 5.58
CA THR A 130 -29.48 -20.38 5.97
C THR A 130 -30.41 -21.36 5.25
N ASN A 131 -31.28 -22.06 6.00
CA ASN A 131 -32.27 -23.03 5.46
C ASN A 131 -33.35 -22.38 4.58
N MET A 132 -33.29 -21.11 4.27
CA MET A 132 -34.16 -20.47 3.30
C MET A 132 -33.63 -20.68 1.88
N ARG A 133 -34.20 -21.64 1.18
CA ARG A 133 -34.14 -21.73 -0.29
C ARG A 133 -34.92 -20.55 -0.87
N SER A 134 -34.31 -19.38 -1.01
CA SER A 134 -34.80 -18.39 -1.95
C SER A 134 -34.46 -18.90 -3.35
N ALA A 135 -35.48 -19.27 -4.10
CA ALA A 135 -35.40 -19.63 -5.53
C ALA A 135 -35.08 -18.39 -6.41
N THR A 136 -34.36 -17.44 -5.88
CA THR A 136 -33.95 -16.25 -6.61
C THR A 136 -32.58 -16.52 -7.21
N LYS A 137 -32.58 -16.52 -8.55
CA LYS A 137 -31.44 -16.46 -9.47
C LYS A 137 -30.12 -16.14 -8.77
N GLU A 138 -29.14 -17.02 -8.87
CA GLU A 138 -27.75 -16.69 -8.55
C GLU A 138 -27.37 -15.50 -9.43
N GLU A 139 -27.49 -14.30 -8.89
CA GLU A 139 -26.83 -13.12 -9.47
C GLU A 139 -25.35 -13.44 -9.46
N THR A 140 -24.76 -13.42 -10.64
CA THR A 140 -23.31 -13.55 -10.83
C THR A 140 -22.69 -12.33 -10.16
N VAL A 141 -22.29 -12.46 -8.91
CA VAL A 141 -21.69 -11.38 -8.14
C VAL A 141 -20.34 -11.07 -8.78
N LYS A 142 -20.23 -9.91 -9.43
CA LYS A 142 -19.00 -9.44 -10.02
C LYS A 142 -18.14 -8.87 -8.89
N MET A 143 -17.05 -9.56 -8.56
CA MET A 143 -16.04 -9.06 -7.64
C MET A 143 -15.18 -7.99 -8.33
N LYS A 144 -14.73 -7.00 -7.57
CA LYS A 144 -13.70 -6.05 -8.01
C LYS A 144 -12.37 -6.79 -8.17
N ALA A 145 -11.60 -6.42 -9.21
CA ALA A 145 -10.29 -7.01 -9.42
C ALA A 145 -9.34 -6.68 -8.26
N SER A 146 -8.61 -7.69 -7.79
CA SER A 146 -7.58 -7.51 -6.78
C SER A 146 -6.37 -6.79 -7.38
N ARG A 147 -5.74 -5.90 -6.61
CA ARG A 147 -4.50 -5.22 -6.98
C ARG A 147 -3.31 -6.08 -6.56
N ILE A 148 -2.72 -6.82 -7.51
CA ILE A 148 -1.48 -7.56 -7.27
C ILE A 148 -0.32 -6.59 -7.38
N MET A 149 0.47 -6.45 -6.31
CA MET A 149 1.60 -5.52 -6.26
C MET A 149 2.88 -6.15 -6.81
N SER A 150 3.63 -5.38 -7.60
CA SER A 150 5.03 -5.67 -7.87
C SER A 150 5.90 -5.43 -6.63
N LEU A 151 7.15 -5.92 -6.64
CA LEU A 151 8.07 -5.69 -5.53
C LEU A 151 8.30 -4.19 -5.27
N GLU A 152 8.49 -3.40 -6.33
CA GLU A 152 8.67 -1.95 -6.22
C GLU A 152 7.46 -1.26 -5.58
N GLN A 153 6.25 -1.64 -6.02
CA GLN A 153 5.01 -1.12 -5.46
C GLN A 153 4.83 -1.52 -3.99
N ALA A 154 5.17 -2.75 -3.65
CA ALA A 154 5.11 -3.24 -2.28
C ALA A 154 6.08 -2.48 -1.36
N LEU A 155 7.31 -2.22 -1.81
CA LEU A 155 8.32 -1.45 -1.06
C LEU A 155 7.92 0.02 -0.89
N GLU A 156 7.31 0.64 -1.92
CA GLU A 156 6.78 2.01 -1.83
C GLU A 156 5.59 2.10 -0.87
N TYR A 157 4.79 1.05 -0.82
CA TYR A 157 3.55 1.00 -0.04
C TYR A 157 3.75 0.86 1.47
N LEU A 158 4.91 0.32 1.92
CA LEU A 158 5.19 0.03 3.31
C LEU A 158 5.27 1.28 4.20
N ASN A 159 4.65 1.19 5.35
CA ASN A 159 4.86 2.09 6.48
C ASN A 159 5.86 1.50 7.50
N ASP A 160 6.33 2.34 8.44
CA ASP A 160 7.34 1.98 9.45
C ASP A 160 6.93 0.82 10.37
N ASP A 161 5.64 0.57 10.54
CA ASP A 161 5.09 -0.50 11.37
C ASP A 161 4.78 -1.79 10.58
N GLU A 162 5.28 -1.90 9.35
CA GLU A 162 4.99 -2.97 8.42
C GLU A 162 6.25 -3.67 7.91
N TYR A 163 6.08 -4.88 7.39
CA TYR A 163 7.09 -5.66 6.71
C TYR A 163 6.57 -6.19 5.38
N CYS A 164 7.49 -6.35 4.43
CA CYS A 164 7.27 -7.10 3.20
C CYS A 164 7.95 -8.46 3.30
N GLU A 165 7.19 -9.53 3.12
CA GLU A 165 7.68 -10.90 3.02
C GLU A 165 7.78 -11.27 1.55
N ILE A 166 9.00 -11.59 1.12
CA ILE A 166 9.30 -11.92 -0.27
C ILE A 166 9.68 -13.39 -0.35
N THR A 167 8.93 -14.13 -1.13
CA THR A 167 9.22 -15.53 -1.45
C THR A 167 9.32 -15.70 -2.97
N PRO A 168 9.86 -16.81 -3.48
CA PRO A 168 9.91 -17.04 -4.94
C PRO A 168 8.54 -17.03 -5.63
N ARG A 169 7.44 -17.23 -4.87
CA ARG A 169 6.08 -17.35 -5.41
C ARG A 169 5.15 -16.20 -5.05
N SER A 170 5.46 -15.43 -4.01
CA SER A 170 4.52 -14.41 -3.50
C SER A 170 5.22 -13.27 -2.79
N ILE A 171 4.62 -12.10 -2.89
CA ILE A 171 4.95 -10.91 -2.11
C ILE A 171 3.76 -10.68 -1.16
N ARG A 172 4.03 -10.60 0.14
CA ARG A 172 3.02 -10.41 1.18
C ARG A 172 3.40 -9.23 2.05
N LEU A 173 2.43 -8.41 2.38
CA LEU A 173 2.60 -7.30 3.32
C LEU A 173 1.99 -7.70 4.66
N ARG A 174 2.63 -7.31 5.75
CA ARG A 174 2.12 -7.59 7.10
C ARG A 174 2.49 -6.53 8.11
N LYS A 175 1.74 -6.45 9.19
CA LYS A 175 2.15 -5.66 10.35
C LYS A 175 3.35 -6.30 11.07
N LYS A 176 4.20 -5.48 11.69
CA LYS A 176 5.31 -5.95 12.54
C LYS A 176 4.78 -6.79 13.70
N LEU A 177 3.73 -6.31 14.36
CA LEU A 177 3.01 -7.00 15.41
C LEU A 177 1.80 -7.70 14.80
N LEU A 178 1.83 -9.02 14.71
CA LEU A 178 0.76 -9.79 14.06
C LEU A 178 -0.52 -9.83 14.90
N ASN A 179 -0.38 -9.95 16.20
CA ASN A 179 -1.51 -10.09 17.13
C ASN A 179 -2.20 -8.73 17.36
N LYS A 180 -3.54 -8.73 17.30
CA LYS A 180 -4.37 -7.54 17.53
C LYS A 180 -4.14 -6.90 18.90
N SER A 181 -4.01 -7.70 19.94
CA SER A 181 -3.83 -7.20 21.31
C SER A 181 -2.49 -6.50 21.49
N ASP A 182 -1.44 -7.02 20.86
CA ASP A 182 -0.10 -6.44 20.92
C ASP A 182 -0.04 -5.13 20.14
N ARG A 183 -0.70 -5.03 18.97
CA ARG A 183 -0.85 -3.77 18.25
C ARG A 183 -1.54 -2.71 19.08
N ALA A 184 -2.69 -3.04 19.69
CA ALA A 184 -3.44 -2.11 20.54
C ALA A 184 -2.62 -1.64 21.76
N ARG A 185 -1.84 -2.54 22.38
CA ARG A 185 -0.94 -2.20 23.48
C ARG A 185 0.17 -1.25 23.05
N TYR A 186 0.79 -1.55 21.90
CA TYR A 186 1.85 -0.72 21.34
C TYR A 186 1.37 0.69 20.98
N GLU A 187 0.21 0.81 20.33
CA GLU A 187 -0.40 2.11 20.00
C GLU A 187 -0.70 2.93 21.26
N LYS A 188 -1.22 2.27 22.30
CA LYS A 188 -1.47 2.94 23.60
C LYS A 188 -0.18 3.47 24.22
N GLN A 189 0.88 2.67 24.21
CA GLN A 189 2.20 3.10 24.72
C GLN A 189 2.77 4.27 23.91
N ARG A 190 2.66 4.22 22.58
CA ARG A 190 3.13 5.29 21.68
C ARG A 190 2.37 6.60 21.93
N LYS A 191 1.05 6.54 22.09
CA LYS A 191 0.23 7.72 22.43
C LYS A 191 0.58 8.32 23.78
N MET A 192 0.85 7.49 24.79
CA MET A 192 1.31 7.95 26.12
C MET A 192 2.68 8.58 26.06
N ALA A 193 3.61 8.02 25.27
CA ALA A 193 4.96 8.59 25.09
C ALA A 193 4.96 9.92 24.31
N ALA A 194 4.02 10.09 23.38
CA ALA A 194 3.87 11.31 22.59
C ALA A 194 3.17 12.45 23.39
N ASN A 195 2.45 12.13 24.46
CA ASN A 195 1.72 13.12 25.27
C ASN A 195 2.01 12.90 26.78
N PRO A 196 3.23 13.25 27.28
CA PRO A 196 3.65 12.98 28.65
C PRO A 196 3.00 13.89 29.71
N GLN A 197 2.01 14.73 29.34
CA GLN A 197 1.36 15.72 30.22
C GLN A 197 -0.15 15.48 30.45
N SER A 198 -0.59 14.24 30.49
CA SER A 198 -1.96 13.97 30.98
C SER A 198 -1.97 12.91 32.07
#